data_37e6625a57085eb38cbf3db627ddc4df
#
_entry.id   37e6625a57085eb38cbf3db627ddc4df
#
_cell.length_a   1.000
_cell.length_b   1.000
_cell.length_c   1.000
_cell.angle_alpha   90.00
_cell.angle_beta   90.00
_cell.angle_gamma   90.00
#
_symmetry.space_group_name_H-M   'P 1'
#
loop_
_entity.id
_entity.type
_entity.pdbx_description
1 polymer ?
#
loop_
_entity_poly.entity_id
_entity_poly.type
_entity_poly.pdbx_seq_one_letter_code
_entity_poly.pdbx_strand_id
1 'polypeptide(L)'
;MNNRHRKIIQLIVLYMENKLSETQQDELTAWLEEDEKNRSFFQQVISPEKRLQKFETRKHIDSERAFSKFKKNTQPHKVKSIYRLSQYAAIFLVPVLVGLVYLLVNQEPATREISQSPITHGNNKAILILSQGETIDLSPDHALPALPEGIDLVLQGDKLVYISDSTTEKERQYHELVTPRGGEFKITLPDGTFVHLNSNSKLRFPKNFAPDKREIFLSGEAYFEVSKNTNKPFLVIAEDVQVKVYGTTFNINTLLGNQIQTTLVKGSVGIRVQDSSQEYILKPSQQAIVQKTDGNIIIREVDTTPYTAWTEGIFLFDNERLETILDKLALWYDVELFYQNESVKDVRFTGYLKRYDNIDVILNAIESTVSATFHIKERTIIINKNEYTNR
;
A
#
# COMPACT_ATOMS: atom_id res chain seq x y z
N MET A 1 -4.00 2.44 27.20
CA MET A 1 -5.10 1.60 27.72
C MET A 1 -5.11 0.33 26.90
N ASN A 2 -4.98 -0.84 27.56
CA ASN A 2 -4.77 -2.14 26.90
C ASN A 2 -6.01 -2.52 26.05
N ASN A 3 -5.85 -3.04 24.83
CA ASN A 3 -6.94 -3.41 23.91
C ASN A 3 -8.01 -4.31 24.59
N ARG A 4 -7.59 -5.19 25.50
CA ARG A 4 -8.48 -6.07 26.27
C ARG A 4 -9.46 -5.28 27.14
N HIS A 5 -9.01 -4.22 27.83
CA HIS A 5 -9.90 -3.39 28.66
C HIS A 5 -10.94 -2.63 27.84
N ARG A 6 -10.58 -2.17 26.65
CA ARG A 6 -11.51 -1.48 25.75
C ARG A 6 -12.63 -2.41 25.27
N LYS A 7 -12.29 -3.66 24.96
CA LYS A 7 -13.24 -4.69 24.54
C LYS A 7 -14.25 -5.04 25.67
N ILE A 8 -13.75 -5.22 26.89
CA ILE A 8 -14.61 -5.52 28.07
C ILE A 8 -15.59 -4.38 28.35
N ILE A 9 -15.15 -3.12 28.27
CA ILE A 9 -16.04 -1.97 28.44
C ILE A 9 -17.15 -1.96 27.39
N GLN A 10 -16.84 -2.29 26.13
CA GLN A 10 -17.85 -2.41 25.07
C GLN A 10 -18.86 -3.53 25.35
N LEU A 11 -18.42 -4.68 25.83
CA LEU A 11 -19.32 -5.79 26.22
C LEU A 11 -20.26 -5.40 27.36
N ILE A 12 -19.75 -4.68 28.36
CA ILE A 12 -20.59 -4.19 29.48
C ILE A 12 -21.64 -3.18 28.99
N VAL A 13 -21.28 -2.30 28.04
CA VAL A 13 -22.23 -1.34 27.44
C VAL A 13 -23.31 -2.07 26.66
N LEU A 14 -22.92 -3.04 25.81
CA LEU A 14 -23.86 -3.85 25.03
C LEU A 14 -24.79 -4.69 25.93
N TYR A 15 -24.28 -5.22 27.04
CA TYR A 15 -25.09 -5.89 28.07
C TYR A 15 -26.14 -4.95 28.64
N MET A 16 -25.78 -3.73 28.97
CA MET A 16 -26.71 -2.72 29.51
C MET A 16 -27.78 -2.27 28.51
N GLU A 17 -27.47 -2.35 27.21
CA GLU A 17 -28.40 -2.05 26.10
C GLU A 17 -29.22 -3.27 25.65
N ASN A 18 -29.02 -4.43 26.26
CA ASN A 18 -29.66 -5.70 25.89
C ASN A 18 -29.40 -6.14 24.43
N LYS A 19 -28.20 -5.86 23.93
CA LYS A 19 -27.78 -6.06 22.53
C LYS A 19 -26.61 -7.03 22.37
N LEU A 20 -26.28 -7.85 23.37
CA LEU A 20 -25.23 -8.86 23.27
C LEU A 20 -25.64 -10.03 22.37
N SER A 21 -24.74 -10.47 21.49
CA SER A 21 -24.87 -11.76 20.81
C SER A 21 -24.46 -12.91 21.73
N GLU A 22 -24.86 -14.16 21.39
CA GLU A 22 -24.52 -15.36 22.19
C GLU A 22 -23.01 -15.48 22.41
N THR A 23 -22.19 -15.32 21.39
CA THR A 23 -20.74 -15.39 21.48
C THR A 23 -20.12 -14.27 22.36
N GLN A 24 -20.72 -13.09 22.37
CA GLN A 24 -20.32 -11.97 23.22
C GLN A 24 -20.74 -12.17 24.67
N GLN A 25 -21.84 -12.87 24.91
CA GLN A 25 -22.31 -13.24 26.22
C GLN A 25 -21.40 -14.27 26.88
N ASP A 26 -20.94 -15.26 26.11
CA ASP A 26 -19.96 -16.26 26.56
C ASP A 26 -18.62 -15.59 26.92
N GLU A 27 -18.16 -14.63 26.11
CA GLU A 27 -16.93 -13.90 26.36
C GLU A 27 -17.00 -13.01 27.62
N LEU A 28 -18.14 -12.36 27.85
CA LEU A 28 -18.38 -11.58 29.07
C LEU A 28 -18.43 -12.49 30.29
N THR A 29 -19.09 -13.66 30.19
CA THR A 29 -19.20 -14.65 31.28
C THR A 29 -17.83 -15.20 31.63
N ALA A 30 -17.02 -15.59 30.65
CA ALA A 30 -15.66 -16.06 30.86
C ALA A 30 -14.79 -15.01 31.59
N TRP A 31 -14.91 -13.73 31.21
CA TRP A 31 -14.19 -12.64 31.89
C TRP A 31 -14.66 -12.45 33.35
N LEU A 32 -15.95 -12.62 33.63
CA LEU A 32 -16.51 -12.53 34.97
C LEU A 32 -16.07 -13.69 35.87
N GLU A 33 -15.74 -14.85 35.28
CA GLU A 33 -15.27 -16.03 35.99
C GLU A 33 -13.77 -16.02 36.26
N GLU A 34 -13.02 -15.18 35.54
CA GLU A 34 -11.55 -15.11 35.61
C GLU A 34 -11.04 -14.51 36.96
N ASP A 35 -11.73 -13.54 37.54
CA ASP A 35 -11.35 -12.90 38.82
C ASP A 35 -12.57 -12.33 39.53
N GLU A 36 -12.63 -12.51 40.84
CA GLU A 36 -13.68 -11.96 41.69
C GLU A 36 -13.76 -10.42 41.64
N LYS A 37 -12.62 -9.77 41.35
CA LYS A 37 -12.59 -8.31 41.12
C LYS A 37 -13.35 -7.92 39.86
N ASN A 38 -13.38 -8.75 38.83
CA ASN A 38 -14.15 -8.51 37.63
C ASN A 38 -15.64 -8.54 37.87
N ARG A 39 -16.12 -9.51 38.69
CA ARG A 39 -17.51 -9.59 39.15
C ARG A 39 -17.90 -8.36 39.96
N SER A 40 -17.05 -7.98 40.90
CA SER A 40 -17.26 -6.80 41.75
C SER A 40 -17.36 -5.52 40.92
N PHE A 41 -16.46 -5.34 39.97
CA PHE A 41 -16.46 -4.21 39.04
C PHE A 41 -17.73 -4.18 38.18
N PHE A 42 -18.12 -5.32 37.60
CA PHE A 42 -19.33 -5.45 36.81
C PHE A 42 -20.57 -5.09 37.60
N GLN A 43 -20.76 -5.66 38.82
CA GLN A 43 -21.88 -5.35 39.70
C GLN A 43 -21.91 -3.87 40.08
N GLN A 44 -20.76 -3.25 40.28
CA GLN A 44 -20.67 -1.82 40.59
C GLN A 44 -21.13 -0.94 39.44
N VAL A 45 -20.89 -1.38 38.18
CA VAL A 45 -21.27 -0.63 36.98
C VAL A 45 -22.75 -0.79 36.63
N ILE A 46 -23.33 -1.99 36.81
CA ILE A 46 -24.71 -2.29 36.40
C ILE A 46 -25.76 -1.95 37.48
N SER A 47 -25.39 -1.86 38.79
CA SER A 47 -26.35 -1.63 39.88
C SER A 47 -26.92 -0.20 39.87
N PRO A 48 -28.23 -0.02 39.66
CA PRO A 48 -28.86 1.31 39.66
C PRO A 48 -28.75 2.02 41.04
N GLU A 49 -28.81 1.25 42.14
CA GLU A 49 -28.76 1.78 43.48
C GLU A 49 -27.42 2.42 43.84
N LYS A 50 -26.30 1.84 43.40
CA LYS A 50 -24.98 2.40 43.64
C LYS A 50 -24.68 3.63 42.75
N ARG A 51 -25.36 3.78 41.63
CA ARG A 51 -25.31 5.01 40.82
C ARG A 51 -26.03 6.16 41.52
N LEU A 52 -27.21 5.91 42.08
CA LEU A 52 -27.97 6.90 42.84
C LEU A 52 -27.19 7.34 44.08
N GLN A 53 -26.59 6.41 44.83
CA GLN A 53 -25.80 6.71 46.02
C GLN A 53 -24.58 7.60 45.73
N LYS A 54 -23.93 7.44 44.57
CA LYS A 54 -22.80 8.28 44.14
C LYS A 54 -23.26 9.67 43.66
N PHE A 55 -24.51 9.81 43.21
CA PHE A 55 -25.15 11.07 42.87
C PHE A 55 -25.64 11.79 44.13
N GLU A 56 -26.17 11.08 45.15
CA GLU A 56 -26.64 11.66 46.41
C GLU A 56 -25.48 12.11 47.31
N THR A 57 -24.36 11.39 47.35
CA THR A 57 -23.17 11.84 48.08
C THR A 57 -22.52 13.10 47.49
N ARG A 58 -22.80 13.43 46.23
CA ARG A 58 -22.42 14.72 45.66
C ARG A 58 -23.41 15.87 45.96
N LYS A 59 -24.63 15.56 46.32
CA LYS A 59 -25.67 16.55 46.67
C LYS A 59 -25.55 17.08 48.12
N HIS A 60 -24.82 16.38 48.99
CA HIS A 60 -24.59 16.77 50.38
C HIS A 60 -23.25 17.49 50.64
N ILE A 61 -22.65 18.07 49.63
CA ILE A 61 -21.59 19.07 49.85
C ILE A 61 -22.30 20.39 50.16
N ASP A 62 -22.48 20.66 51.46
CA ASP A 62 -23.00 21.94 51.94
C ASP A 62 -21.99 23.06 51.60
N SER A 63 -22.23 23.65 50.43
CA SER A 63 -21.40 24.73 49.86
C SER A 63 -21.45 25.97 50.76
N GLU A 64 -22.51 26.16 51.52
CA GLU A 64 -22.61 27.30 52.46
C GLU A 64 -21.72 27.11 53.69
N ARG A 65 -21.63 25.90 54.24
CA ARG A 65 -20.70 25.61 55.34
C ARG A 65 -19.23 25.65 54.95
N ALA A 66 -18.91 25.25 53.75
CA ALA A 66 -17.54 25.37 53.20
C ALA A 66 -17.19 26.84 52.97
N PHE A 67 -18.14 27.63 52.47
CA PHE A 67 -17.96 29.06 52.20
C PHE A 67 -17.87 29.88 53.49
N SER A 68 -18.65 29.51 54.53
CA SER A 68 -18.61 30.19 55.84
C SER A 68 -17.30 29.93 56.61
N LYS A 69 -16.73 28.72 56.50
CA LYS A 69 -15.39 28.41 57.05
C LYS A 69 -14.24 29.15 56.31
N PHE A 70 -14.39 29.36 55.03
CA PHE A 70 -13.44 30.12 54.23
C PHE A 70 -13.48 31.60 54.60
N LYS A 71 -14.69 32.14 54.83
CA LYS A 71 -14.90 33.55 55.23
C LYS A 71 -14.38 33.89 56.63
N LYS A 72 -14.27 32.92 57.54
CA LYS A 72 -13.81 33.11 58.91
C LYS A 72 -12.28 33.18 59.08
N ASN A 73 -11.55 32.64 58.08
CA ASN A 73 -10.08 32.56 58.12
C ASN A 73 -9.36 33.61 57.29
N THR A 74 -10.06 34.53 56.62
CA THR A 74 -9.49 35.63 55.87
C THR A 74 -9.85 36.93 56.58
N GLN A 75 -8.96 37.38 57.52
CA GLN A 75 -9.02 38.75 57.99
C GLN A 75 -8.57 39.70 56.89
N PRO A 76 -9.29 40.78 56.59
CA PRO A 76 -8.89 41.70 55.55
C PRO A 76 -7.77 42.60 56.05
N HIS A 77 -6.57 42.38 55.50
CA HIS A 77 -5.58 43.46 55.53
C HIS A 77 -6.13 44.62 54.72
N LYS A 78 -6.24 45.79 55.37
CA LYS A 78 -6.64 47.06 54.74
C LYS A 78 -5.68 47.41 53.61
N VAL A 79 -6.02 47.09 52.40
CA VAL A 79 -5.35 47.61 51.19
C VAL A 79 -6.17 48.81 50.71
N LYS A 80 -5.74 49.97 51.12
CA LYS A 80 -6.22 51.24 50.59
C LYS A 80 -5.78 51.38 49.16
N SER A 81 -6.70 51.72 48.26
CA SER A 81 -6.47 52.39 46.98
C SER A 81 -6.08 51.55 45.74
N ILE A 82 -6.65 50.34 45.55
CA ILE A 82 -6.56 49.68 44.23
C ILE A 82 -7.90 49.69 43.47
N TYR A 83 -8.98 50.10 44.14
CA TYR A 83 -10.34 50.10 43.54
C TYR A 83 -10.51 51.09 42.36
N ARG A 84 -9.67 52.10 42.19
CA ARG A 84 -9.77 53.00 41.05
C ARG A 84 -9.01 52.50 39.82
N LEU A 85 -8.04 51.59 39.98
CA LEU A 85 -7.33 50.97 38.85
C LEU A 85 -8.13 49.76 38.26
N SER A 86 -8.91 49.03 39.10
CA SER A 86 -9.68 47.87 38.66
C SER A 86 -10.87 48.25 37.77
N GLN A 87 -11.40 49.46 37.88
CA GLN A 87 -12.49 49.93 37.02
C GLN A 87 -12.02 50.14 35.55
N TYR A 88 -10.74 50.48 35.34
CA TYR A 88 -10.18 50.62 34.00
C TYR A 88 -9.63 49.29 33.45
N ALA A 89 -9.22 48.38 34.31
CA ALA A 89 -8.77 47.06 33.91
C ALA A 89 -9.90 46.23 33.25
N ALA A 90 -11.16 46.37 33.72
CA ALA A 90 -12.30 45.68 33.12
C ALA A 90 -12.62 46.17 31.68
N ILE A 91 -12.39 47.46 31.40
CA ILE A 91 -12.62 48.08 30.10
C ILE A 91 -11.66 47.50 29.03
N PHE A 92 -10.44 47.09 29.44
CA PHE A 92 -9.48 46.46 28.53
C PHE A 92 -9.55 44.95 28.54
N LEU A 93 -9.90 44.29 29.67
CA LEU A 93 -9.96 42.83 29.75
C LEU A 93 -11.17 42.25 28.99
N VAL A 94 -12.32 42.92 29.01
CA VAL A 94 -13.53 42.43 28.32
C VAL A 94 -13.33 42.40 26.79
N PRO A 95 -12.86 43.45 26.12
CA PRO A 95 -12.62 43.37 24.67
C PRO A 95 -11.51 42.35 24.30
N VAL A 96 -10.46 42.22 25.16
CA VAL A 96 -9.41 41.22 24.93
C VAL A 96 -9.96 39.81 25.07
N LEU A 97 -10.81 39.56 26.08
CA LEU A 97 -11.45 38.28 26.32
C LEU A 97 -12.48 37.94 25.21
N VAL A 98 -13.26 38.93 24.79
CA VAL A 98 -14.20 38.81 23.65
C VAL A 98 -13.40 38.57 22.35
N GLY A 99 -12.30 39.28 22.14
CA GLY A 99 -11.42 39.07 21.00
C GLY A 99 -10.75 37.67 21.02
N LEU A 100 -10.33 37.19 22.19
CA LEU A 100 -9.77 35.85 22.36
C LEU A 100 -10.82 34.76 22.13
N VAL A 101 -12.02 34.95 22.68
CA VAL A 101 -13.16 34.04 22.44
C VAL A 101 -13.57 34.07 20.98
N TYR A 102 -13.61 35.25 20.34
CA TYR A 102 -13.87 35.40 18.93
C TYR A 102 -12.82 34.68 18.06
N LEU A 103 -11.51 34.83 18.41
CA LEU A 103 -10.43 34.10 17.74
C LEU A 103 -10.48 32.59 17.98
N LEU A 104 -10.91 32.14 19.16
CA LEU A 104 -11.06 30.71 19.47
C LEU A 104 -12.31 30.09 18.86
N VAL A 105 -13.41 30.84 18.76
CA VAL A 105 -14.67 30.38 18.15
C VAL A 105 -14.63 30.45 16.64
N ASN A 106 -13.95 31.47 16.07
CA ASN A 106 -13.72 31.62 14.64
C ASN A 106 -12.38 31.04 14.14
N GLN A 107 -11.64 30.31 14.98
CA GLN A 107 -10.78 29.28 14.40
C GLN A 107 -11.76 28.28 13.79
N GLU A 108 -12.12 28.51 12.52
CA GLU A 108 -12.55 27.41 11.69
C GLU A 108 -11.56 26.29 11.99
N PRO A 109 -12.06 25.08 12.40
CA PRO A 109 -11.16 23.95 12.46
C PRO A 109 -10.47 24.02 11.09
N ALA A 110 -9.14 24.18 11.07
CA ALA A 110 -8.40 23.97 9.85
C ALA A 110 -8.83 22.56 9.41
N THR A 111 -9.92 22.51 8.67
CA THR A 111 -10.16 21.42 7.75
C THR A 111 -8.88 21.47 6.95
N ARG A 112 -7.90 20.66 7.36
CA ARG A 112 -6.95 20.16 6.39
C ARG A 112 -7.89 19.59 5.34
N GLU A 113 -8.18 20.37 4.31
CA GLU A 113 -8.39 19.81 3.01
C GLU A 113 -7.14 18.95 2.84
N ILE A 114 -7.26 17.69 3.21
CA ILE A 114 -6.42 16.65 2.66
C ILE A 114 -6.74 16.82 1.19
N SER A 115 -5.90 17.58 0.50
CA SER A 115 -5.93 17.69 -0.94
C SER A 115 -5.86 16.24 -1.39
N GLN A 116 -7.03 15.66 -1.62
CA GLN A 116 -7.14 14.32 -2.14
C GLN A 116 -6.61 14.46 -3.55
N SER A 117 -5.32 14.18 -3.70
CA SER A 117 -4.76 14.04 -5.04
C SER A 117 -5.62 13.00 -5.73
N PRO A 118 -6.31 13.35 -6.82
CA PRO A 118 -7.19 12.42 -7.51
C PRO A 118 -6.39 11.15 -7.80
N ILE A 119 -6.99 9.98 -7.62
CA ILE A 119 -6.36 8.72 -7.99
C ILE A 119 -6.19 8.75 -9.50
N THR A 120 -4.95 8.93 -9.93
CA THR A 120 -4.59 8.90 -11.35
C THR A 120 -4.01 7.53 -11.69
N HIS A 121 -4.16 7.14 -12.95
CA HIS A 121 -3.47 5.97 -13.47
C HIS A 121 -1.96 6.13 -13.36
N GLY A 122 -1.24 5.03 -13.39
CA GLY A 122 0.22 5.02 -13.46
C GLY A 122 0.74 5.74 -14.70
N ASN A 123 2.00 6.12 -14.65
CA ASN A 123 2.69 6.81 -15.73
C ASN A 123 4.14 6.32 -15.86
N ASN A 124 4.83 6.87 -16.86
CA ASN A 124 6.24 6.56 -17.12
C ASN A 124 7.13 7.26 -16.08
N LYS A 125 7.45 6.60 -14.98
CA LYS A 125 8.30 7.11 -13.90
C LYS A 125 9.18 6.01 -13.31
N ALA A 126 10.45 6.34 -13.09
CA ALA A 126 11.41 5.46 -12.45
C ALA A 126 12.50 6.26 -11.74
N ILE A 127 13.23 5.58 -10.88
CA ILE A 127 14.43 6.09 -10.22
C ILE A 127 15.59 5.19 -10.66
N LEU A 128 16.65 5.79 -11.23
CA LEU A 128 17.89 5.11 -11.53
C LEU A 128 18.88 5.36 -10.39
N ILE A 129 19.35 4.29 -9.79
CA ILE A 129 20.38 4.29 -8.75
C ILE A 129 21.68 3.82 -9.38
N LEU A 130 22.67 4.69 -9.38
CA LEU A 130 23.98 4.41 -9.93
C LEU A 130 24.84 3.59 -8.97
N SER A 131 25.89 2.97 -9.48
CA SER A 131 26.81 2.13 -8.69
C SER A 131 27.45 2.85 -7.50
N GLN A 132 27.56 4.17 -7.56
CA GLN A 132 28.10 5.01 -6.48
C GLN A 132 27.02 5.46 -5.46
N GLY A 133 25.77 5.02 -5.65
CA GLY A 133 24.62 5.36 -4.79
C GLY A 133 23.93 6.67 -5.17
N GLU A 134 24.37 7.37 -6.20
CA GLU A 134 23.68 8.53 -6.75
C GLU A 134 22.35 8.14 -7.37
N THR A 135 21.30 8.94 -7.15
CA THR A 135 19.94 8.67 -7.63
C THR A 135 19.52 9.70 -8.66
N ILE A 136 18.95 9.23 -9.76
CA ILE A 136 18.44 10.04 -10.85
C ILE A 136 16.95 9.76 -10.99
N ASP A 137 16.12 10.79 -10.80
CA ASP A 137 14.68 10.71 -11.04
C ASP A 137 14.40 10.84 -12.53
N LEU A 138 13.77 9.83 -13.12
CA LEU A 138 13.42 9.74 -14.54
C LEU A 138 11.94 10.07 -14.79
N SER A 139 11.23 10.65 -13.81
CA SER A 139 9.84 11.05 -13.96
C SER A 139 9.69 12.17 -15.01
N PRO A 140 8.60 12.18 -15.81
CA PRO A 140 8.42 13.17 -16.90
C PRO A 140 8.41 14.62 -16.43
N ASP A 141 7.99 14.85 -15.19
CA ASP A 141 7.83 16.18 -14.59
C ASP A 141 9.18 16.80 -14.13
N HIS A 142 10.25 16.02 -14.14
CA HIS A 142 11.57 16.48 -13.73
C HIS A 142 12.49 16.65 -14.94
N ALA A 143 13.13 17.83 -15.05
CA ALA A 143 14.24 17.99 -15.97
C ALA A 143 15.35 17.02 -15.57
N LEU A 144 15.83 16.20 -16.51
CA LEU A 144 16.95 15.30 -16.23
C LEU A 144 18.14 16.13 -15.70
N PRO A 145 18.67 15.80 -14.53
CA PRO A 145 19.89 16.41 -14.07
C PRO A 145 21.01 16.15 -15.07
N ALA A 146 22.02 17.03 -15.10
CA ALA A 146 23.22 16.73 -15.87
C ALA A 146 23.77 15.38 -15.39
N LEU A 147 23.85 14.41 -16.29
CA LEU A 147 24.38 13.10 -15.95
C LEU A 147 25.84 13.21 -15.55
N PRO A 148 26.30 12.47 -14.52
CA PRO A 148 27.70 12.45 -14.15
C PRO A 148 28.59 12.05 -15.33
N GLU A 149 29.82 12.60 -15.39
CA GLU A 149 30.79 12.23 -16.41
C GLU A 149 31.05 10.72 -16.41
N GLY A 150 31.05 10.09 -17.61
CA GLY A 150 31.28 8.67 -17.78
C GLY A 150 30.02 7.78 -17.66
N ILE A 151 28.82 8.39 -17.64
CA ILE A 151 27.55 7.66 -17.76
C ILE A 151 26.95 7.95 -19.12
N ASP A 152 27.08 6.97 -20.01
CA ASP A 152 26.51 7.05 -21.35
C ASP A 152 25.06 6.61 -21.38
N LEU A 153 24.19 7.44 -20.79
CA LEU A 153 22.75 7.26 -20.80
C LEU A 153 22.10 8.35 -21.66
N VAL A 154 21.21 7.95 -22.54
CA VAL A 154 20.39 8.90 -23.32
C VAL A 154 18.92 8.57 -23.11
N LEU A 155 18.15 9.58 -22.71
CA LEU A 155 16.70 9.48 -22.70
C LEU A 155 16.18 9.75 -24.11
N GLN A 156 15.59 8.73 -24.76
CA GLN A 156 14.93 8.85 -26.07
C GLN A 156 13.42 8.72 -25.88
N GLY A 157 12.73 9.86 -25.73
CA GLY A 157 11.31 9.90 -25.42
C GLY A 157 11.01 9.31 -24.03
N ASP A 158 10.26 8.21 -23.99
CA ASP A 158 9.87 7.49 -22.78
C ASP A 158 10.81 6.32 -22.43
N LYS A 159 11.95 6.23 -23.08
CA LYS A 159 12.87 5.10 -23.00
C LYS A 159 14.29 5.56 -22.65
N LEU A 160 14.90 4.92 -21.67
CA LEU A 160 16.30 5.07 -21.34
C LEU A 160 17.14 4.12 -22.23
N VAL A 161 18.13 4.66 -22.93
CA VAL A 161 19.06 3.89 -23.73
C VAL A 161 20.43 3.96 -23.09
N TYR A 162 20.98 2.81 -22.74
CA TYR A 162 22.33 2.69 -22.21
C TYR A 162 23.33 2.51 -23.39
N ILE A 163 24.27 3.44 -23.50
CA ILE A 163 25.34 3.35 -24.51
C ILE A 163 26.56 2.71 -23.82
N SER A 164 26.90 1.49 -24.21
CA SER A 164 28.06 0.80 -23.64
C SER A 164 29.35 1.53 -24.00
N ASP A 165 30.10 1.99 -23.00
CA ASP A 165 31.49 2.38 -23.19
C ASP A 165 32.40 1.16 -23.04
N SER A 166 33.32 1.02 -23.98
CA SER A 166 34.22 -0.16 -24.09
C SER A 166 35.36 -0.17 -23.06
N THR A 167 35.27 0.62 -22.00
CA THR A 167 36.34 0.66 -20.99
C THR A 167 36.30 -0.61 -20.13
N THR A 168 37.43 -1.31 -20.12
CA THR A 168 37.69 -2.50 -19.30
C THR A 168 37.89 -2.10 -17.85
N GLU A 169 36.80 -1.80 -17.12
CA GLU A 169 36.86 -1.69 -15.67
C GLU A 169 36.98 -3.08 -15.02
N LYS A 170 37.92 -3.21 -14.10
CA LYS A 170 38.17 -4.46 -13.36
C LYS A 170 37.07 -4.83 -12.38
N GLU A 171 36.25 -3.89 -11.94
CA GLU A 171 35.14 -4.11 -11.01
C GLU A 171 33.79 -3.99 -11.72
N ARG A 172 32.89 -4.95 -11.48
CA ARG A 172 31.54 -4.90 -12.02
C ARG A 172 30.72 -3.87 -11.24
N GLN A 173 30.46 -2.75 -11.87
CA GLN A 173 29.55 -1.75 -11.36
C GLN A 173 28.11 -2.12 -11.74
N TYR A 174 27.21 -2.15 -10.77
CA TYR A 174 25.79 -2.39 -10.99
C TYR A 174 24.99 -1.12 -10.82
N HIS A 175 24.05 -0.92 -11.71
CA HIS A 175 22.99 0.08 -11.59
C HIS A 175 21.69 -0.61 -11.25
N GLU A 176 20.76 0.15 -10.67
CA GLU A 176 19.46 -0.33 -10.30
C GLU A 176 18.39 0.62 -10.83
N LEU A 177 17.44 0.11 -11.61
CA LEU A 177 16.28 0.85 -12.09
C LEU A 177 15.06 0.40 -11.28
N VAL A 178 14.41 1.35 -10.61
CA VAL A 178 13.26 1.10 -9.72
C VAL A 178 12.04 1.84 -10.24
N THR A 179 10.97 1.11 -10.53
CA THR A 179 9.66 1.68 -10.79
C THR A 179 8.83 1.62 -9.51
N PRO A 180 8.36 2.75 -8.97
CA PRO A 180 7.47 2.75 -7.80
C PRO A 180 6.08 2.23 -8.16
N ARG A 181 5.20 2.11 -7.17
CA ARG A 181 3.77 1.93 -7.41
C ARG A 181 3.27 3.06 -8.31
N GLY A 182 2.37 2.75 -9.25
CA GLY A 182 1.91 3.69 -10.27
C GLY A 182 3.01 4.12 -11.25
N GLY A 183 4.12 3.38 -11.35
CA GLY A 183 5.20 3.63 -12.31
C GLY A 183 5.35 2.49 -13.29
N GLU A 184 5.78 2.79 -14.49
CA GLU A 184 6.35 1.84 -15.45
C GLU A 184 7.52 2.51 -16.16
N PHE A 185 8.45 1.74 -16.72
CA PHE A 185 9.57 2.33 -17.41
C PHE A 185 10.22 1.39 -18.43
N LYS A 186 10.73 1.96 -19.52
CA LYS A 186 11.40 1.22 -20.60
C LYS A 186 12.89 1.51 -20.61
N ILE A 187 13.70 0.47 -20.75
CA ILE A 187 15.14 0.60 -20.84
C ILE A 187 15.72 -0.32 -21.94
N THR A 188 16.74 0.17 -22.64
CA THR A 188 17.60 -0.69 -23.45
C THR A 188 18.93 -0.86 -22.73
N LEU A 189 19.26 -2.11 -22.42
CA LEU A 189 20.49 -2.50 -21.75
C LEU A 189 21.72 -2.40 -22.67
N PRO A 190 22.96 -2.45 -22.13
CA PRO A 190 24.18 -2.32 -22.91
C PRO A 190 24.35 -3.33 -24.03
N ASP A 191 23.70 -4.49 -23.97
CA ASP A 191 23.71 -5.52 -25.01
C ASP A 191 22.64 -5.34 -26.10
N GLY A 192 21.86 -4.25 -26.02
CA GLY A 192 20.70 -3.98 -26.87
C GLY A 192 19.41 -4.71 -26.46
N THR A 193 19.41 -5.44 -25.35
CA THR A 193 18.18 -6.05 -24.80
C THR A 193 17.20 -4.97 -24.36
N PHE A 194 15.96 -5.05 -24.84
CA PHE A 194 14.87 -4.19 -24.40
C PHE A 194 14.18 -4.79 -23.18
N VAL A 195 13.93 -3.97 -22.17
CA VAL A 195 13.20 -4.32 -20.97
C VAL A 195 12.13 -3.27 -20.70
N HIS A 196 10.89 -3.71 -20.45
CA HIS A 196 9.81 -2.88 -19.96
C HIS A 196 9.48 -3.33 -18.54
N LEU A 197 9.71 -2.46 -17.55
CA LEU A 197 9.38 -2.70 -16.14
C LEU A 197 7.97 -2.24 -15.84
N ASN A 198 7.21 -3.08 -15.15
CA ASN A 198 5.89 -2.74 -14.63
C ASN A 198 5.98 -2.07 -13.24
N SER A 199 4.84 -1.67 -12.67
CA SER A 199 4.76 -1.03 -11.36
C SER A 199 5.37 -1.89 -10.26
N ASN A 200 5.96 -1.21 -9.27
CA ASN A 200 6.59 -1.84 -8.10
C ASN A 200 7.66 -2.87 -8.47
N SER A 201 8.52 -2.51 -9.43
CA SER A 201 9.55 -3.42 -9.95
C SER A 201 10.94 -2.82 -9.85
N LYS A 202 11.94 -3.69 -9.78
CA LYS A 202 13.33 -3.35 -9.62
C LYS A 202 14.18 -4.23 -10.54
N LEU A 203 15.00 -3.60 -11.36
CA LEU A 203 15.96 -4.24 -12.24
C LEU A 203 17.37 -3.81 -11.85
N ARG A 204 18.20 -4.77 -11.44
CA ARG A 204 19.63 -4.53 -11.18
C ARG A 204 20.46 -5.15 -12.30
N PHE A 205 21.28 -4.36 -12.96
CA PHE A 205 22.05 -4.77 -14.12
C PHE A 205 23.46 -4.17 -14.09
N PRO A 206 24.48 -4.83 -14.64
CA PRO A 206 25.83 -4.29 -14.69
C PRO A 206 25.98 -3.22 -15.76
N LYS A 207 26.85 -2.23 -15.53
CA LYS A 207 27.27 -1.26 -16.55
C LYS A 207 27.81 -1.97 -17.81
N ASN A 208 28.61 -3.01 -17.62
CA ASN A 208 29.12 -3.88 -18.67
C ASN A 208 28.92 -5.35 -18.32
N PHE A 209 28.40 -6.13 -19.25
CA PHE A 209 28.22 -7.57 -19.05
C PHE A 209 29.55 -8.32 -19.07
N ALA A 210 29.66 -9.36 -18.25
CA ALA A 210 30.79 -10.27 -18.24
C ALA A 210 31.06 -10.88 -19.63
N PRO A 211 32.30 -11.34 -19.94
CA PRO A 211 32.61 -11.91 -21.24
C PRO A 211 31.81 -13.17 -21.58
N ASP A 212 31.45 -13.97 -20.56
CA ASP A 212 30.85 -15.30 -20.68
C ASP A 212 29.33 -15.32 -20.53
N LYS A 213 28.75 -14.29 -19.86
CA LYS A 213 27.29 -14.22 -19.57
C LYS A 213 26.78 -12.79 -19.47
N ARG A 214 25.48 -12.64 -19.68
CA ARG A 214 24.72 -11.41 -19.47
C ARG A 214 23.75 -11.63 -18.28
N GLU A 215 24.12 -11.20 -17.09
CA GLU A 215 23.39 -11.49 -15.86
C GLU A 215 22.75 -10.23 -15.28
N ILE A 216 21.47 -10.32 -14.98
CA ILE A 216 20.68 -9.27 -14.34
C ILE A 216 19.83 -9.87 -13.20
N PHE A 217 19.32 -9.00 -12.32
CA PHE A 217 18.46 -9.39 -11.21
C PHE A 217 17.14 -8.63 -11.32
N LEU A 218 16.04 -9.37 -11.12
CA LEU A 218 14.68 -8.83 -11.18
C LEU A 218 13.94 -9.11 -9.88
N SER A 219 13.28 -8.08 -9.36
CA SER A 219 12.18 -8.18 -8.39
C SER A 219 11.01 -7.39 -8.96
N GLY A 220 9.83 -7.98 -9.04
CA GLY A 220 8.70 -7.34 -9.69
C GLY A 220 8.27 -8.00 -10.99
N GLU A 221 7.70 -7.22 -11.90
CA GLU A 221 7.27 -7.69 -13.22
C GLU A 221 8.01 -6.96 -14.33
N ALA A 222 8.52 -7.72 -15.30
CA ALA A 222 9.17 -7.18 -16.45
C ALA A 222 8.94 -8.03 -17.71
N TYR A 223 8.80 -7.33 -18.83
CA TYR A 223 8.78 -7.90 -20.16
C TYR A 223 10.13 -7.69 -20.83
N PHE A 224 10.63 -8.73 -21.48
CA PHE A 224 11.95 -8.77 -22.08
C PHE A 224 11.89 -9.10 -23.57
N GLU A 225 12.63 -8.33 -24.38
CA GLU A 225 13.02 -8.69 -25.73
C GLU A 225 14.54 -8.80 -25.76
N VAL A 226 15.06 -10.01 -25.54
CA VAL A 226 16.50 -10.22 -25.39
C VAL A 226 17.19 -10.26 -26.76
N SER A 227 18.23 -9.46 -26.89
CA SER A 227 19.12 -9.46 -28.08
C SER A 227 19.74 -10.83 -28.30
N LYS A 228 19.65 -11.32 -29.54
CA LYS A 228 20.11 -12.67 -29.89
C LYS A 228 21.64 -12.76 -29.80
N ASN A 229 22.12 -13.66 -28.96
CA ASN A 229 23.53 -14.01 -28.83
C ASN A 229 23.67 -15.47 -28.37
N THR A 230 23.96 -16.38 -29.27
CA THR A 230 24.05 -17.82 -28.97
C THR A 230 25.31 -18.21 -28.19
N ASN A 231 26.35 -17.37 -28.22
CA ASN A 231 27.62 -17.64 -27.52
C ASN A 231 27.63 -17.11 -26.09
N LYS A 232 26.70 -16.21 -25.74
CA LYS A 232 26.67 -15.54 -24.44
C LYS A 232 25.26 -15.53 -23.89
N PRO A 233 24.92 -16.45 -22.97
CA PRO A 233 23.58 -16.54 -22.40
C PRO A 233 23.19 -15.26 -21.65
N PHE A 234 21.88 -14.94 -21.67
CA PHE A 234 21.27 -13.92 -20.85
C PHE A 234 20.56 -14.61 -19.67
N LEU A 235 20.91 -14.21 -18.47
CA LEU A 235 20.44 -14.80 -17.23
C LEU A 235 19.64 -13.75 -16.45
N VAL A 236 18.39 -14.05 -16.13
CA VAL A 236 17.58 -13.26 -15.20
C VAL A 236 17.48 -14.04 -13.88
N ILE A 237 18.00 -13.46 -12.81
CA ILE A 237 17.85 -13.98 -11.47
C ILE A 237 16.64 -13.29 -10.83
N ALA A 238 15.59 -14.05 -10.59
CA ALA A 238 14.35 -13.59 -9.99
C ALA A 238 14.12 -14.39 -8.70
N GLU A 239 14.51 -13.81 -7.57
CA GLU A 239 14.57 -14.51 -6.28
C GLU A 239 15.38 -15.81 -6.42
N ASP A 240 14.78 -16.98 -6.11
CA ASP A 240 15.43 -18.30 -6.21
C ASP A 240 15.30 -18.95 -7.61
N VAL A 241 14.78 -18.20 -8.59
CA VAL A 241 14.60 -18.70 -9.96
C VAL A 241 15.61 -18.07 -10.90
N GLN A 242 16.35 -18.91 -11.63
CA GLN A 242 17.21 -18.50 -12.73
C GLN A 242 16.51 -18.78 -14.06
N VAL A 243 16.34 -17.74 -14.86
CA VAL A 243 15.81 -17.81 -16.24
C VAL A 243 16.95 -17.58 -17.21
N LYS A 244 17.21 -18.54 -18.10
CA LYS A 244 18.33 -18.54 -19.06
C LYS A 244 17.81 -18.53 -20.50
N VAL A 245 18.28 -17.57 -21.29
CA VAL A 245 17.88 -17.40 -22.69
C VAL A 245 19.04 -16.98 -23.58
N TYR A 246 18.85 -17.07 -24.90
CA TYR A 246 19.87 -16.68 -25.90
C TYR A 246 19.37 -15.66 -26.96
N GLY A 247 18.08 -15.24 -26.85
CA GLY A 247 17.44 -14.33 -27.80
C GLY A 247 15.96 -14.66 -27.87
N THR A 248 15.20 -14.14 -26.90
CA THR A 248 13.89 -14.65 -26.51
C THR A 248 13.01 -13.48 -26.07
N THR A 249 11.71 -13.59 -26.33
CA THR A 249 10.69 -12.65 -25.83
C THR A 249 9.86 -13.35 -24.77
N PHE A 250 9.81 -12.80 -23.56
CA PHE A 250 9.12 -13.41 -22.41
C PHE A 250 8.78 -12.37 -21.34
N ASN A 251 7.84 -12.73 -20.47
CA ASN A 251 7.47 -11.95 -19.28
C ASN A 251 7.80 -12.73 -18.00
N ILE A 252 8.31 -12.05 -16.98
CA ILE A 252 8.49 -12.58 -15.63
C ILE A 252 7.69 -11.72 -14.66
N ASN A 253 6.96 -12.38 -13.73
CA ASN A 253 6.25 -11.71 -12.65
C ASN A 253 6.51 -12.41 -11.32
N THR A 254 7.09 -11.69 -10.35
CA THR A 254 7.39 -12.15 -8.99
C THR A 254 6.41 -11.60 -7.94
N LEU A 255 5.43 -10.76 -8.34
CA LEU A 255 4.49 -10.05 -7.45
C LEU A 255 3.23 -10.86 -7.13
N LEU A 256 3.09 -12.06 -7.67
CA LEU A 256 1.88 -12.89 -7.55
C LEU A 256 1.91 -13.75 -6.27
N GLY A 257 1.81 -13.11 -5.12
CA GLY A 257 1.79 -13.79 -3.83
C GLY A 257 2.99 -14.73 -3.65
N ASN A 258 2.71 -16.03 -3.53
CA ASN A 258 3.73 -17.06 -3.30
C ASN A 258 4.25 -17.73 -4.58
N GLN A 259 4.15 -17.08 -5.73
CA GLN A 259 4.49 -17.65 -7.03
C GLN A 259 5.40 -16.72 -7.83
N ILE A 260 6.27 -17.33 -8.65
CA ILE A 260 7.01 -16.65 -9.72
C ILE A 260 6.51 -17.23 -11.03
N GLN A 261 6.04 -16.38 -11.93
CA GLN A 261 5.55 -16.78 -13.25
C GLN A 261 6.50 -16.33 -14.34
N THR A 262 6.86 -17.23 -15.26
CA THR A 262 7.61 -16.94 -16.48
C THR A 262 6.80 -17.40 -17.68
N THR A 263 6.37 -16.45 -18.52
CA THR A 263 5.56 -16.72 -19.73
C THR A 263 6.39 -16.50 -20.98
N LEU A 264 6.53 -17.51 -21.80
CA LEU A 264 7.32 -17.46 -23.02
C LEU A 264 6.46 -17.11 -24.24
N VAL A 265 6.81 -15.99 -24.89
CA VAL A 265 6.17 -15.53 -26.13
C VAL A 265 6.87 -16.10 -27.37
N LYS A 266 8.20 -15.93 -27.46
CA LYS A 266 8.98 -16.33 -28.62
C LYS A 266 10.38 -16.79 -28.21
N GLY A 267 10.87 -17.87 -28.84
CA GLY A 267 12.20 -18.42 -28.61
C GLY A 267 12.18 -19.63 -27.69
N SER A 268 13.14 -19.70 -26.74
CA SER A 268 13.22 -20.79 -25.75
C SER A 268 13.73 -20.24 -24.43
N VAL A 269 13.22 -20.74 -23.32
CA VAL A 269 13.58 -20.38 -21.96
C VAL A 269 13.99 -21.61 -21.18
N GLY A 270 15.18 -21.60 -20.59
CA GLY A 270 15.59 -22.57 -19.56
C GLY A 270 15.30 -22.00 -18.17
N ILE A 271 14.61 -22.75 -17.32
CA ILE A 271 14.29 -22.38 -15.94
C ILE A 271 14.97 -23.35 -14.99
N ARG A 272 15.67 -22.79 -14.00
CA ARG A 272 16.26 -23.54 -12.90
C ARG A 272 15.87 -22.88 -11.57
N VAL A 273 15.46 -23.68 -10.60
CA VAL A 273 15.30 -23.23 -9.22
C VAL A 273 16.65 -23.36 -8.50
N GLN A 274 16.97 -22.42 -7.62
CA GLN A 274 18.19 -22.44 -6.82
C GLN A 274 18.38 -23.84 -6.17
N ASP A 275 19.65 -24.27 -6.09
CA ASP A 275 20.06 -25.58 -5.55
C ASP A 275 19.59 -26.82 -6.35
N SER A 276 18.80 -26.64 -7.44
CA SER A 276 18.42 -27.73 -8.34
C SER A 276 19.41 -27.85 -9.50
N SER A 277 19.84 -29.07 -9.80
CA SER A 277 20.55 -29.36 -11.06
C SER A 277 19.65 -29.49 -12.26
N GLN A 278 18.33 -29.56 -12.06
CA GLN A 278 17.35 -29.77 -13.11
C GLN A 278 17.03 -28.44 -13.81
N GLU A 279 17.14 -28.41 -15.13
CA GLU A 279 16.71 -27.29 -15.98
C GLU A 279 15.45 -27.70 -16.75
N TYR A 280 14.42 -26.87 -16.69
CA TYR A 280 13.16 -27.04 -17.40
C TYR A 280 13.13 -26.11 -18.60
N ILE A 281 12.80 -26.66 -19.77
CA ILE A 281 12.78 -25.91 -21.02
C ILE A 281 11.35 -25.58 -21.43
N LEU A 282 11.04 -24.28 -21.56
CA LEU A 282 9.78 -23.81 -22.10
C LEU A 282 9.85 -23.66 -23.61
N LYS A 283 8.70 -23.97 -24.25
CA LYS A 283 8.40 -23.67 -25.66
C LYS A 283 7.48 -22.43 -25.73
N PRO A 284 7.38 -21.75 -26.88
CA PRO A 284 6.42 -20.67 -27.07
C PRO A 284 5.00 -21.08 -26.65
N SER A 285 4.25 -20.14 -26.08
CA SER A 285 2.93 -20.34 -25.47
C SER A 285 2.92 -21.22 -24.21
N GLN A 286 4.08 -21.43 -23.58
CA GLN A 286 4.15 -22.08 -22.28
C GLN A 286 4.46 -21.08 -21.16
N GLN A 287 3.89 -21.35 -20.01
CA GLN A 287 4.14 -20.64 -18.75
C GLN A 287 4.66 -21.63 -17.70
N ALA A 288 5.74 -21.25 -17.04
CA ALA A 288 6.16 -21.90 -15.80
C ALA A 288 5.69 -21.09 -14.59
N ILE A 289 5.15 -21.80 -13.62
CA ILE A 289 4.76 -21.29 -12.30
C ILE A 289 5.63 -21.99 -11.28
N VAL A 290 6.50 -21.23 -10.62
CA VAL A 290 7.37 -21.72 -9.54
C VAL A 290 6.76 -21.30 -8.21
N GLN A 291 6.52 -22.26 -7.32
CA GLN A 291 6.07 -21.97 -5.96
C GLN A 291 7.29 -21.54 -5.11
N LYS A 292 7.21 -20.38 -4.46
CA LYS A 292 8.31 -19.85 -3.64
C LYS A 292 8.57 -20.66 -2.38
N THR A 293 7.58 -21.41 -1.90
CA THR A 293 7.67 -22.19 -0.64
C THR A 293 8.53 -23.44 -0.76
N ASP A 294 8.43 -24.15 -1.89
CA ASP A 294 9.02 -25.48 -2.07
C ASP A 294 9.77 -25.64 -3.39
N GLY A 295 9.80 -24.58 -4.21
CA GLY A 295 10.43 -24.60 -5.52
C GLY A 295 9.73 -25.50 -6.55
N ASN A 296 8.52 -25.98 -6.27
CA ASN A 296 7.77 -26.81 -7.21
C ASN A 296 7.45 -26.04 -8.49
N ILE A 297 7.66 -26.67 -9.65
CA ILE A 297 7.45 -26.08 -10.97
C ILE A 297 6.27 -26.74 -11.67
N ILE A 298 5.30 -25.92 -12.08
CA ILE A 298 4.21 -26.34 -12.95
C ILE A 298 4.37 -25.65 -14.30
N ILE A 299 4.39 -26.45 -15.38
CA ILE A 299 4.42 -25.92 -16.75
C ILE A 299 3.07 -26.18 -17.40
N ARG A 300 2.49 -25.13 -18.01
CA ARG A 300 1.21 -25.22 -18.72
C ARG A 300 1.23 -24.48 -20.04
N GLU A 301 0.38 -24.86 -20.97
CA GLU A 301 0.12 -24.06 -22.18
C GLU A 301 -0.87 -22.95 -21.85
N VAL A 302 -0.60 -21.77 -22.38
CA VAL A 302 -1.40 -20.55 -22.14
C VAL A 302 -1.48 -19.70 -23.41
N ASP A 303 -2.57 -18.93 -23.51
CA ASP A 303 -2.51 -17.70 -24.32
C ASP A 303 -1.60 -16.71 -23.60
N THR A 304 -0.59 -16.20 -24.30
CA THR A 304 0.40 -15.28 -23.73
C THR A 304 -0.13 -13.86 -23.61
N THR A 305 -1.20 -13.53 -24.33
CA THR A 305 -1.76 -12.18 -24.43
C THR A 305 -2.12 -11.57 -23.06
N PRO A 306 -2.82 -12.25 -22.15
CA PRO A 306 -3.16 -11.72 -20.83
C PRO A 306 -1.94 -11.34 -19.96
N TYR A 307 -0.79 -11.97 -20.25
CA TYR A 307 0.46 -11.74 -19.48
C TYR A 307 1.34 -10.66 -20.08
N THR A 308 1.06 -10.20 -21.30
CA THR A 308 1.89 -9.22 -22.01
C THR A 308 1.13 -7.96 -22.45
N ALA A 309 -0.20 -7.99 -22.48
CA ALA A 309 -1.05 -6.87 -22.93
C ALA A 309 -0.79 -5.56 -22.18
N TRP A 310 -0.30 -5.65 -20.94
CA TRP A 310 0.05 -4.47 -20.15
C TRP A 310 1.13 -3.60 -20.81
N THR A 311 2.01 -4.19 -21.63
CA THR A 311 3.04 -3.46 -22.39
C THR A 311 2.43 -2.60 -23.50
N GLU A 312 1.19 -2.90 -23.91
CA GLU A 312 0.40 -2.16 -24.91
C GLU A 312 -0.66 -1.25 -24.26
N GLY A 313 -0.60 -1.07 -22.94
CA GLY A 313 -1.54 -0.22 -22.20
C GLY A 313 -2.91 -0.84 -21.97
N ILE A 314 -2.96 -2.18 -21.84
CA ILE A 314 -4.19 -2.94 -21.71
C ILE A 314 -4.11 -3.84 -20.48
N PHE A 315 -5.20 -3.87 -19.71
CA PHE A 315 -5.49 -4.96 -18.79
C PHE A 315 -6.41 -5.96 -19.50
N LEU A 316 -5.90 -7.15 -19.75
CA LEU A 316 -6.65 -8.28 -20.28
C LEU A 316 -6.73 -9.36 -19.22
N PHE A 317 -7.94 -9.70 -18.82
CA PHE A 317 -8.23 -10.74 -17.83
C PHE A 317 -9.05 -11.86 -18.50
N ASP A 318 -8.64 -13.08 -18.26
CA ASP A 318 -9.35 -14.28 -18.73
C ASP A 318 -9.62 -15.20 -17.54
N ASN A 319 -10.87 -15.23 -17.10
CA ASN A 319 -11.32 -16.03 -15.94
C ASN A 319 -10.42 -15.84 -14.70
N GLU A 320 -9.93 -14.60 -14.50
CA GLU A 320 -8.99 -14.25 -13.42
C GLU A 320 -9.74 -14.00 -12.11
N ARG A 321 -9.13 -14.38 -10.98
CA ARG A 321 -9.68 -14.09 -9.65
C ARG A 321 -9.68 -12.59 -9.38
N LEU A 322 -10.76 -12.10 -8.78
CA LEU A 322 -10.90 -10.67 -8.46
C LEU A 322 -9.78 -10.16 -7.54
N GLU A 323 -9.32 -10.97 -6.60
CA GLU A 323 -8.13 -10.65 -5.77
C GLU A 323 -6.92 -10.32 -6.65
N THR A 324 -6.57 -11.21 -7.60
CA THR A 324 -5.42 -11.01 -8.49
C THR A 324 -5.58 -9.75 -9.38
N ILE A 325 -6.80 -9.50 -9.84
CA ILE A 325 -7.12 -8.30 -10.64
C ILE A 325 -6.92 -7.04 -9.82
N LEU A 326 -7.50 -7.00 -8.63
CA LEU A 326 -7.43 -5.83 -7.75
C LEU A 326 -5.99 -5.57 -7.26
N ASP A 327 -5.20 -6.62 -6.99
CA ASP A 327 -3.78 -6.49 -6.66
C ASP A 327 -3.00 -5.80 -7.80
N LYS A 328 -3.26 -6.17 -9.07
CA LYS A 328 -2.65 -5.50 -10.23
C LYS A 328 -3.10 -4.05 -10.35
N LEU A 329 -4.39 -3.77 -10.16
CA LEU A 329 -4.92 -2.40 -10.16
C LEU A 329 -4.36 -1.59 -8.99
N ALA A 330 -4.24 -2.16 -7.80
CA ALA A 330 -3.68 -1.49 -6.64
C ALA A 330 -2.23 -1.03 -6.86
N LEU A 331 -1.43 -1.85 -7.52
CA LEU A 331 -0.06 -1.47 -7.89
C LEU A 331 -0.03 -0.37 -8.94
N TRP A 332 -0.93 -0.39 -9.94
CA TRP A 332 -0.94 0.56 -11.04
C TRP A 332 -1.52 1.93 -10.66
N TYR A 333 -2.58 1.96 -9.83
CA TYR A 333 -3.21 3.18 -9.35
C TYR A 333 -2.63 3.69 -8.04
N ASP A 334 -1.69 2.94 -7.45
CA ASP A 334 -1.10 3.21 -6.13
C ASP A 334 -2.17 3.42 -5.05
N VAL A 335 -3.05 2.43 -4.89
CA VAL A 335 -4.14 2.41 -3.92
C VAL A 335 -4.03 1.20 -3.02
N GLU A 336 -4.67 1.28 -1.83
CA GLU A 336 -4.80 0.16 -0.92
C GLU A 336 -6.13 -0.56 -1.12
N LEU A 337 -6.19 -1.84 -0.75
CA LEU A 337 -7.39 -2.68 -0.85
C LEU A 337 -7.90 -3.04 0.55
N PHE A 338 -9.21 -2.91 0.75
CA PHE A 338 -9.86 -3.34 1.97
C PHE A 338 -11.10 -4.20 1.64
N TYR A 339 -10.99 -5.50 1.92
CA TYR A 339 -12.07 -6.46 1.70
C TYR A 339 -12.98 -6.52 2.93
N GLN A 340 -14.23 -6.08 2.78
CA GLN A 340 -15.26 -6.28 3.83
C GLN A 340 -15.78 -7.71 3.84
N ASN A 341 -15.67 -8.41 2.71
CA ASN A 341 -16.09 -9.79 2.55
C ASN A 341 -15.04 -10.60 1.79
N GLU A 342 -14.41 -11.54 2.47
CA GLU A 342 -13.34 -12.38 1.88
C GLU A 342 -13.80 -13.22 0.70
N SER A 343 -15.09 -13.62 0.65
CA SER A 343 -15.61 -14.46 -0.44
C SER A 343 -15.60 -13.78 -1.81
N VAL A 344 -15.46 -12.44 -1.84
CA VAL A 344 -15.39 -11.69 -3.10
C VAL A 344 -14.07 -11.94 -3.83
N LYS A 345 -13.01 -12.31 -3.14
CA LYS A 345 -11.70 -12.61 -3.70
C LYS A 345 -11.72 -13.69 -4.78
N ASP A 346 -12.59 -14.67 -4.61
CA ASP A 346 -12.70 -15.82 -5.53
C ASP A 346 -13.61 -15.58 -6.73
N VAL A 347 -14.34 -14.46 -6.75
CA VAL A 347 -15.14 -14.05 -7.91
C VAL A 347 -14.23 -13.92 -9.12
N ARG A 348 -14.73 -14.36 -10.28
CA ARG A 348 -13.94 -14.37 -11.50
C ARG A 348 -14.46 -13.35 -12.49
N PHE A 349 -13.52 -12.74 -13.21
CA PHE A 349 -13.81 -11.74 -14.22
C PHE A 349 -13.03 -12.05 -15.50
N THR A 350 -13.70 -11.83 -16.64
CA THR A 350 -13.10 -11.82 -17.98
C THR A 350 -13.42 -10.48 -18.61
N GLY A 351 -12.41 -9.78 -19.09
CA GLY A 351 -12.62 -8.46 -19.68
C GLY A 351 -11.36 -7.82 -20.23
N TYR A 352 -11.60 -6.80 -21.05
CA TYR A 352 -10.60 -5.93 -21.66
C TYR A 352 -10.81 -4.50 -21.12
N LEU A 353 -9.78 -3.92 -20.49
CA LEU A 353 -9.83 -2.59 -19.88
C LEU A 353 -8.60 -1.78 -20.31
N LYS A 354 -8.78 -0.51 -20.61
CA LYS A 354 -7.65 0.36 -20.93
C LYS A 354 -6.91 0.76 -19.66
N ARG A 355 -5.61 0.53 -19.65
CA ARG A 355 -4.76 0.72 -18.48
C ARG A 355 -4.67 2.18 -18.02
N TYR A 356 -4.80 3.13 -18.95
CA TYR A 356 -4.72 4.57 -18.67
C TYR A 356 -6.09 5.24 -18.49
N ASP A 357 -7.18 4.47 -18.35
CA ASP A 357 -8.48 5.02 -17.99
C ASP A 357 -8.50 5.41 -16.50
N ASN A 358 -9.49 6.23 -16.12
CA ASN A 358 -9.73 6.54 -14.72
C ASN A 358 -10.13 5.27 -13.96
N ILE A 359 -9.68 5.14 -12.71
CA ILE A 359 -9.96 3.97 -11.86
C ILE A 359 -11.47 3.73 -11.71
N ASP A 360 -12.29 4.79 -11.62
CA ASP A 360 -13.74 4.65 -11.52
C ASP A 360 -14.33 3.95 -12.75
N VAL A 361 -13.82 4.22 -13.95
CA VAL A 361 -14.25 3.56 -15.19
C VAL A 361 -13.94 2.06 -15.13
N ILE A 362 -12.74 1.73 -14.66
CA ILE A 362 -12.28 0.34 -14.50
C ILE A 362 -13.16 -0.40 -13.47
N LEU A 363 -13.35 0.17 -12.29
CA LEU A 363 -14.12 -0.46 -11.22
C LEU A 363 -15.59 -0.61 -11.59
N ASN A 364 -16.21 0.39 -12.23
CA ASN A 364 -17.59 0.33 -12.72
C ASN A 364 -17.76 -0.78 -13.79
N ALA A 365 -16.77 -0.93 -14.68
CA ALA A 365 -16.80 -1.99 -15.69
C ALA A 365 -16.77 -3.39 -15.06
N ILE A 366 -15.95 -3.59 -14.02
CA ILE A 366 -15.88 -4.83 -13.26
C ILE A 366 -17.20 -5.03 -12.49
N GLU A 367 -17.67 -4.03 -11.73
CA GLU A 367 -18.89 -4.08 -10.92
C GLU A 367 -20.13 -4.45 -11.74
N SER A 368 -20.20 -4.00 -12.99
CA SER A 368 -21.33 -4.28 -13.89
C SER A 368 -21.44 -5.76 -14.28
N THR A 369 -20.40 -6.55 -14.07
CA THR A 369 -20.32 -7.94 -14.55
C THR A 369 -20.14 -8.97 -13.43
N VAL A 370 -19.74 -8.53 -12.23
CA VAL A 370 -19.47 -9.43 -11.10
C VAL A 370 -20.31 -9.06 -9.87
N SER A 371 -20.49 -10.01 -8.95
CA SER A 371 -21.20 -9.79 -7.68
C SER A 371 -20.30 -9.10 -6.64
N ALA A 372 -19.75 -7.94 -6.99
CA ALA A 372 -18.94 -7.12 -6.12
C ALA A 372 -19.32 -5.63 -6.26
N THR A 373 -19.13 -4.85 -5.21
CA THR A 373 -19.26 -3.38 -5.22
C THR A 373 -17.98 -2.74 -4.71
N PHE A 374 -17.68 -1.56 -5.26
CA PHE A 374 -16.45 -0.85 -4.95
C PHE A 374 -16.77 0.57 -4.46
N HIS A 375 -16.15 0.95 -3.35
CA HIS A 375 -16.22 2.32 -2.83
C HIS A 375 -14.80 2.84 -2.61
N ILE A 376 -14.51 4.01 -3.16
CA ILE A 376 -13.20 4.65 -2.96
C ILE A 376 -13.32 5.61 -1.78
N LYS A 377 -12.45 5.42 -0.78
CA LYS A 377 -12.26 6.37 0.32
C LYS A 377 -10.79 6.75 0.40
N GLU A 378 -10.49 8.00 0.11
CA GLU A 378 -9.11 8.47 -0.02
C GLU A 378 -8.35 7.65 -1.08
N ARG A 379 -7.29 6.94 -0.71
CA ARG A 379 -6.54 6.03 -1.58
C ARG A 379 -6.83 4.55 -1.29
N THR A 380 -7.95 4.24 -0.66
CA THR A 380 -8.36 2.87 -0.34
C THR A 380 -9.61 2.49 -1.13
N ILE A 381 -9.57 1.37 -1.83
CA ILE A 381 -10.74 0.73 -2.44
C ILE A 381 -11.32 -0.22 -1.41
N ILE A 382 -12.56 0.04 -1.02
CA ILE A 382 -13.36 -0.83 -0.14
C ILE A 382 -14.17 -1.76 -1.01
N ILE A 383 -13.98 -3.06 -0.86
CA ILE A 383 -14.59 -4.11 -1.68
C ILE A 383 -15.64 -4.85 -0.84
N ASN A 384 -16.87 -4.91 -1.35
CA ASN A 384 -17.96 -5.63 -0.72
C ASN A 384 -18.64 -6.58 -1.70
N LYS A 385 -19.37 -7.57 -1.19
CA LYS A 385 -20.20 -8.44 -1.99
C LYS A 385 -21.52 -7.74 -2.34
N ASN A 386 -21.92 -7.81 -3.61
CA ASN A 386 -23.25 -7.37 -4.01
C ASN A 386 -24.23 -8.51 -3.74
N GLU A 387 -25.18 -8.31 -2.79
CA GLU A 387 -26.20 -9.29 -2.43
C GLU A 387 -27.36 -9.37 -3.44
N TYR A 388 -27.40 -8.46 -4.43
CA TYR A 388 -28.54 -8.31 -5.33
C TYR A 388 -28.38 -8.99 -6.70
N THR A 389 -27.34 -9.76 -6.96
CA THR A 389 -27.13 -10.48 -8.22
C THR A 389 -27.70 -11.91 -8.17
N ASN A 390 -28.98 -12.05 -7.85
CA ASN A 390 -29.79 -13.24 -8.14
C ASN A 390 -30.97 -12.82 -9.02
N ARG A 391 -30.71 -12.58 -10.29
CA ARG A 391 -31.76 -12.58 -11.34
C ARG A 391 -31.24 -13.20 -12.61
#